data_dd550644beb32067ee815d9d17d4f7a7
#
_entry.id   dd550644beb32067ee815d9d17d4f7a7
#
_cell.length_a   1.000
_cell.length_b   1.000
_cell.length_c   1.000
_cell.angle_alpha   90.00
_cell.angle_beta   90.00
_cell.angle_gamma   90.00
#
_symmetry.space_group_name_H-M   'P 1'
#
loop_
_entity.id
_entity.type
_entity.pdbx_description
1 polymer ?
#
loop_
_entity_poly.entity_id
_entity_poly.type
_entity_poly.pdbx_seq_one_letter_code
_entity_poly.pdbx_strand_id
1 'polypeptide(L)' 'MEKNNYPNLKSTVNNQGEKVTQIIHFVGGVKRTYHGIITSTIKQGQFTKFIREDGSMIMINDENVLCIEIFKEEK' A
#
# COMPACT_ATOMS: atom_id res chain seq x y z
N MET A 1 12.79 8.85 -15.38
CA MET A 1 12.40 8.68 -15.20
C MET A 1 11.85 8.37 -14.99
N GLU A 2 11.51 8.41 -14.66
CA GLU A 2 10.93 8.08 -14.45
C GLU A 2 10.22 7.88 -14.42
N LYS A 3 10.37 8.16 -14.46
CA LYS A 3 9.59 7.99 -14.13
C LYS A 3 8.61 7.18 -14.17
N ASN A 4 8.55 6.97 -13.54
CA ASN A 4 7.53 5.99 -13.56
C ASN A 4 6.19 6.67 -13.64
N ASN A 5 5.15 5.90 -13.98
CA ASN A 5 3.84 6.47 -14.18
C ASN A 5 2.96 6.37 -12.94
N TYR A 6 3.50 5.83 -11.89
CA TYR A 6 2.71 5.63 -10.68
C TYR A 6 2.93 6.78 -9.74
N PRO A 7 1.90 7.15 -9.00
CA PRO A 7 2.16 8.04 -7.88
C PRO A 7 3.18 7.38 -6.99
N ASN A 8 4.13 8.13 -6.56
CA ASN A 8 5.09 7.62 -5.62
C ASN A 8 4.42 7.61 -4.26
N LEU A 9 4.19 6.43 -3.72
CA LEU A 9 3.46 6.31 -2.48
C LEU A 9 4.13 7.07 -1.36
N LYS A 10 5.45 7.01 -1.33
CA LYS A 10 6.17 7.67 -0.26
C LYS A 10 6.08 9.17 -0.37
N SER A 11 6.11 9.69 -1.59
CA SER A 11 6.01 11.13 -1.72
C SER A 11 4.58 11.62 -1.62
N THR A 12 3.63 10.78 -1.95
CA THR A 12 2.23 11.15 -1.87
C THR A 12 1.78 11.27 -0.43
N VAL A 13 2.24 10.35 0.41
CA VAL A 13 1.87 10.35 1.83
C VAL A 13 3.15 10.26 2.65
N ASN A 14 4.01 11.21 2.47
CA ASN A 14 5.34 11.11 3.01
C ASN A 14 5.47 11.55 4.45
N ASN A 15 4.37 11.74 5.14
CA ASN A 15 4.42 12.08 6.55
C ASN A 15 4.62 10.81 7.34
N GLN A 16 5.71 10.76 8.08
CA GLN A 16 5.97 9.60 8.89
C GLN A 16 4.83 9.38 9.85
N GLY A 17 4.45 8.11 9.99
CA GLY A 17 3.38 7.75 10.89
C GLY A 17 2.01 7.96 10.30
N GLU A 18 1.94 8.52 9.12
CA GLU A 18 0.64 8.68 8.48
C GLU A 18 0.06 7.32 8.14
N LYS A 19 -1.25 7.21 8.27
CA LYS A 19 -1.92 5.94 8.02
C LYS A 19 -2.81 6.06 6.81
N VAL A 20 -2.93 4.96 6.09
CA VAL A 20 -3.78 4.90 4.92
C VAL A 20 -4.54 3.58 4.92
N THR A 21 -5.61 3.58 4.15
CA THR A 21 -6.34 2.37 3.81
C THR A 21 -6.04 2.05 2.36
N GLN A 22 -5.75 0.78 2.09
CA GLN A 22 -5.55 0.34 0.72
C GLN A 22 -6.56 -0.72 0.37
N ILE A 23 -7.15 -0.57 -0.82
CA ILE A 23 -7.96 -1.61 -1.42
C ILE A 23 -7.17 -2.17 -2.58
N ILE A 24 -6.80 -3.43 -2.47
CA ILE A 24 -5.93 -4.06 -3.45
C ILE A 24 -6.74 -5.02 -4.28
N HIS A 25 -6.67 -4.82 -5.59
CA HIS A 25 -7.39 -5.65 -6.55
C HIS A 25 -6.42 -6.63 -7.16
N PHE A 26 -6.76 -7.90 -7.04
CA PHE A 26 -5.89 -8.97 -7.51
C PHE A 26 -6.45 -9.59 -8.79
N VAL A 27 -5.55 -10.23 -9.52
CA VAL A 27 -5.95 -11.03 -10.68
C VAL A 27 -6.98 -12.05 -10.22
N GLY A 28 -7.99 -12.25 -11.04
CA GLY A 28 -9.02 -13.22 -10.69
C GLY A 28 -10.23 -12.63 -10.01
N GLY A 29 -10.26 -11.31 -9.86
CA GLY A 29 -11.46 -10.65 -9.33
C GLY A 29 -11.53 -10.57 -7.83
N VAL A 30 -10.47 -10.93 -7.13
CA VAL A 30 -10.42 -10.86 -5.68
C VAL A 30 -9.94 -9.48 -5.28
N LYS A 31 -10.54 -8.93 -4.24
CA LYS A 31 -10.02 -7.69 -3.68
C LYS A 31 -9.98 -7.79 -2.17
N ARG A 32 -9.05 -7.05 -1.59
CA ARG A 32 -8.88 -7.02 -0.15
C ARG A 32 -8.67 -5.60 0.31
N THR A 33 -9.20 -5.31 1.49
CA THR A 33 -9.10 -3.99 2.08
C THR A 33 -8.26 -4.09 3.34
N TYR A 34 -7.25 -3.23 3.43
CA TYR A 34 -6.37 -3.18 4.60
C TYR A 34 -6.41 -1.79 5.18
N HIS A 35 -6.79 -1.71 6.44
CA HIS A 35 -6.84 -0.45 7.16
C HIS A 35 -5.63 -0.28 8.05
N GLY A 36 -5.33 0.95 8.40
CA GLY A 36 -4.32 1.23 9.38
C GLY A 36 -2.90 0.96 8.92
N ILE A 37 -2.64 1.11 7.62
CA ILE A 37 -1.31 0.87 7.10
C ILE A 37 -0.43 2.06 7.44
N ILE A 38 0.70 1.79 8.07
CA ILE A 38 1.67 2.83 8.43
C ILE A 38 2.56 3.06 7.23
N THR A 39 2.43 4.22 6.60
CA THR A 39 3.05 4.44 5.30
C THR A 39 4.55 4.35 5.33
N SER A 40 5.17 4.75 6.43
CA SER A 40 6.63 4.71 6.51
C SER A 40 7.18 3.29 6.46
N THR A 41 6.32 2.28 6.65
CA THR A 41 6.76 0.89 6.62
C THR A 41 6.61 0.25 5.26
N ILE A 42 6.02 0.94 4.29
CA ILE A 42 5.80 0.34 2.98
C ILE A 42 7.13 0.15 2.27
N LYS A 43 7.38 -1.08 1.86
CA LYS A 43 8.58 -1.41 1.09
C LYS A 43 8.13 -2.14 -0.16
N GLN A 44 8.48 -1.59 -1.29
CA GLN A 44 8.09 -2.12 -2.59
C GLN A 44 9.22 -2.95 -3.15
N GLY A 45 8.85 -3.96 -3.92
CA GLY A 45 9.79 -4.85 -4.57
C GLY A 45 8.99 -5.95 -5.20
N GLN A 46 9.56 -7.14 -5.27
CA GLN A 46 8.81 -8.28 -5.77
C GLN A 46 7.61 -8.56 -4.88
N PHE A 47 7.81 -8.42 -3.59
CA PHE A 47 6.71 -8.52 -2.62
C PHE A 47 6.64 -7.20 -1.88
N THR A 48 5.53 -6.52 -2.03
CA THR A 48 5.30 -5.31 -1.25
C THR A 48 4.94 -5.68 0.17
N LYS A 49 5.57 -5.02 1.11
CA LYS A 49 5.37 -5.30 2.53
C LYS A 49 4.96 -4.03 3.23
N PHE A 50 4.12 -4.17 4.23
CA PHE A 50 3.81 -3.04 5.09
C PHE A 50 3.33 -3.54 6.44
N ILE A 51 3.35 -2.65 7.42
CA ILE A 51 2.92 -2.95 8.77
C ILE A 51 1.70 -2.11 9.07
N ARG A 52 0.73 -2.74 9.69
CA ARG A 52 -0.50 -2.06 10.08
C ARG A 52 -0.39 -1.62 11.53
N GLU A 53 -1.31 -0.72 11.92
CA GLU A 53 -1.25 -0.15 13.26
C GLU A 53 -1.43 -1.20 14.34
N ASP A 54 -2.02 -2.34 14.04
CA ASP A 54 -2.15 -3.40 15.03
C ASP A 54 -0.91 -4.27 15.12
N GLY A 55 0.15 -3.92 14.39
CA GLY A 55 1.39 -4.65 14.42
C GLY A 55 1.51 -5.78 13.43
N SER A 56 0.45 -6.07 12.70
CA SER A 56 0.52 -7.15 11.72
C SER A 56 1.30 -6.71 10.50
N MET A 57 2.00 -7.65 9.89
CA MET A 57 2.73 -7.40 8.66
C MET A 57 2.02 -8.09 7.51
N ILE A 58 1.86 -7.37 6.42
CA ILE A 58 1.23 -7.90 5.22
C ILE A 58 2.29 -7.96 4.13
N MET A 59 2.33 -9.07 3.42
CA MET A 59 3.19 -9.25 2.26
C MET A 59 2.32 -9.59 1.07
N ILE A 60 2.54 -8.89 -0.03
CA ILE A 60 1.71 -9.02 -1.22
C ILE A 60 2.59 -9.37 -2.40
N ASN A 61 2.21 -10.40 -3.14
CA ASN A 61 2.91 -10.74 -4.37
C ASN A 61 2.45 -9.77 -5.45
N ASP A 62 3.34 -8.86 -5.82
CA ASP A 62 3.00 -7.78 -6.72
C ASP A 62 2.59 -8.27 -8.10
N GLU A 63 3.03 -9.46 -8.48
CA GLU A 63 2.65 -10.00 -9.79
C GLU A 63 1.16 -10.25 -9.91
N ASN A 64 0.48 -10.42 -8.78
CA ASN A 64 -0.94 -10.71 -8.78
C ASN A 64 -1.80 -9.48 -8.59
N VAL A 65 -1.19 -8.32 -8.54
CA VAL A 65 -1.92 -7.08 -8.26
C VAL A 65 -2.27 -6.39 -9.56
N LEU A 66 -3.54 -6.02 -9.71
CA LEU A 66 -3.99 -5.25 -10.86
C LEU A 66 -3.90 -3.76 -10.58
N CYS A 67 -4.41 -3.35 -9.43
CA CYS A 67 -4.36 -1.95 -9.05
C CYS A 67 -4.58 -1.84 -7.56
N ILE A 68 -4.24 -0.68 -7.03
CA ILE A 68 -4.39 -0.40 -5.61
C ILE A 68 -5.03 0.97 -5.47
N GLU A 69 -6.08 1.03 -4.66
CA GLU A 69 -6.70 2.30 -4.30
C GLU A 69 -6.22 2.68 -2.91
N ILE A 70 -5.81 3.90 -2.74
CA ILE A 70 -5.22 4.35 -1.50
C ILE A 70 -6.01 5.55 -0.99
N PHE A 71 -6.40 5.46 0.26
CA PHE A 71 -7.16 6.52 0.91
C PHE A 71 -6.46 6.94 2.19
N LYS A 72 -6.27 8.23 2.37
CA LYS A 72 -5.74 8.73 3.61
C LYS A 72 -6.77 8.51 4.71
N GLU A 73 -6.31 8.09 5.88
CA GLU A 73 -7.19 7.94 7.01
C GLU A 73 -7.17 9.22 7.81
N GLU A 74 -8.35 9.70 8.08
CA GLU A 74 -8.51 10.89 8.90
C GLU A 74 -8.49 10.50 10.36
N LYS A 75 -7.98 11.38 11.15
CA LYS A 75 -7.91 11.11 12.58
C LYS A 75 -9.21 11.42 13.28
#